data_9268e2f715a05ad59b7c8ef79200bcaa
#
_entry.id   9268e2f715a05ad59b7c8ef79200bcaa
#
_cell.length_a   1.000
_cell.length_b   1.000
_cell.length_c   1.000
_cell.angle_alpha   90.00
_cell.angle_beta   90.00
_cell.angle_gamma   90.00
#
_symmetry.space_group_name_H-M   'P 1'
#
loop_
_entity.id
_entity.type
_entity.pdbx_description
1 polymer ?
#
loop_
_entity_poly.entity_id
_entity_poly.type
_entity_poly.pdbx_seq_one_letter_code
_entity_poly.pdbx_strand_id
1 'polypeptide(L)'
;MVDRRYNNSDTTDPAATIEVQTTNASNTDRPGENNKWQSTLWTTHNGYYEGHSSVKSVINKVGDWTIGKGVNFKKPSTEKIWDRIVGSGKETGEEVIKNQVRVRHIDGDSYAEICGGKGTALKNLKPLNPGAVNVYHTDKGMIDYYGYQFSDGEEQRFEKDEIFHLTLNRNADSTHGTGDIKSLTTFLDKIKQLDEDMATYFHSYVVPMIIWNLKTSKAADIAKFKADHKTAKNAGTDIIIPDKAVDYQIIEAGKNGVDPLTWRQTWVEEVTKGGGVPALIMAIEAGTSEASSKMVYLAWQQVIEDEQNYVEKQIKLQLGLDVTFEFPATIQENLGEDEKKDTPITKDSRPSETNATVAKL
;
A
#
# COMPACT_ATOMS: atom_id res chain seq x y z
N MET A 1 17.48 -31.45 -17.53
CA MET A 1 16.68 -30.61 -16.64
C MET A 1 16.45 -29.33 -17.41
N VAL A 2 15.24 -29.11 -17.90
CA VAL A 2 14.89 -27.88 -18.64
C VAL A 2 14.78 -26.78 -17.60
N ASP A 3 15.56 -25.71 -17.77
CA ASP A 3 15.55 -24.53 -16.92
C ASP A 3 14.23 -23.78 -17.14
N ARG A 4 13.24 -24.05 -16.28
CA ARG A 4 11.91 -23.43 -16.37
C ARG A 4 11.95 -22.04 -15.77
N ARG A 5 11.66 -21.02 -16.57
CA ARG A 5 11.63 -19.63 -16.12
C ARG A 5 10.31 -19.35 -15.42
N TYR A 6 10.38 -18.93 -14.18
CA TYR A 6 9.23 -18.38 -13.46
C TYR A 6 8.87 -17.00 -14.00
N ASN A 7 7.57 -16.69 -14.05
CA ASN A 7 7.09 -15.36 -14.40
C ASN A 7 7.47 -14.37 -13.31
N ASN A 8 8.56 -13.64 -13.50
CA ASN A 8 8.82 -12.44 -12.73
C ASN A 8 8.04 -11.30 -13.40
N SER A 9 7.04 -10.78 -12.71
CA SER A 9 6.28 -9.63 -13.20
C SER A 9 7.07 -8.35 -12.97
N ASP A 10 8.05 -8.07 -13.83
CA ASP A 10 8.75 -6.79 -13.88
C ASP A 10 8.01 -5.73 -14.74
N THR A 11 6.76 -5.96 -15.07
CA THR A 11 5.98 -4.98 -15.84
C THR A 11 5.23 -4.06 -14.90
N THR A 12 5.87 -2.97 -14.54
CA THR A 12 5.25 -1.80 -13.94
C THR A 12 4.65 -0.92 -15.04
N ASP A 13 3.50 -1.26 -15.57
CA ASP A 13 2.70 -0.32 -16.34
C ASP A 13 1.45 0.07 -15.53
N PRO A 14 1.47 1.21 -14.81
CA PRO A 14 0.33 1.68 -14.04
C PRO A 14 -0.79 2.27 -14.93
N ALA A 15 -0.61 2.27 -16.25
CA ALA A 15 -1.53 2.90 -17.18
C ALA A 15 -2.62 1.97 -17.75
N ALA A 16 -2.77 0.76 -17.22
CA ALA A 16 -3.92 -0.06 -17.57
C ALA A 16 -5.18 0.65 -17.06
N THR A 17 -5.96 1.21 -17.98
CA THR A 17 -7.27 1.79 -17.70
C THR A 17 -8.12 0.70 -17.06
N ILE A 18 -8.42 0.87 -15.76
CA ILE A 18 -9.34 -0.02 -15.08
C ILE A 18 -10.72 0.31 -15.65
N GLU A 19 -11.16 -0.48 -16.60
CA GLU A 19 -12.58 -0.63 -16.76
C GLU A 19 -13.10 -1.15 -15.43
N VAL A 20 -13.85 -0.31 -14.72
CA VAL A 20 -14.74 -0.78 -13.67
C VAL A 20 -15.73 -1.65 -14.40
N GLN A 21 -15.35 -2.90 -14.64
CA GLN A 21 -16.32 -3.91 -14.88
C GLN A 21 -17.18 -3.91 -13.62
N THR A 22 -18.37 -3.27 -13.73
CA THR A 22 -19.51 -3.73 -12.99
C THR A 22 -19.68 -5.18 -13.46
N THR A 23 -18.86 -6.03 -12.94
CA THR A 23 -19.02 -7.44 -13.12
C THR A 23 -20.39 -7.74 -12.54
N ASN A 24 -21.39 -7.87 -13.41
CA ASN A 24 -22.26 -9.00 -13.21
C ASN A 24 -21.28 -10.12 -12.86
N ALA A 25 -21.23 -10.50 -11.59
CA ALA A 25 -20.35 -11.54 -11.14
C ALA A 25 -20.61 -12.72 -12.09
N SER A 26 -19.79 -12.83 -13.12
CA SER A 26 -19.68 -14.06 -13.85
C SER A 26 -18.99 -14.95 -12.84
N ASN A 27 -19.84 -15.64 -12.12
CA ASN A 27 -19.54 -16.53 -11.03
C ASN A 27 -18.70 -17.67 -11.61
N THR A 28 -17.43 -17.39 -11.84
CA THR A 28 -16.42 -18.40 -12.17
C THR A 28 -16.24 -19.38 -11.02
N ASP A 29 -16.78 -19.04 -9.82
CA ASP A 29 -16.76 -19.88 -8.63
C ASP A 29 -18.01 -20.80 -8.53
N ARG A 30 -18.96 -20.72 -9.47
CA ARG A 30 -20.11 -21.65 -9.45
C ARG A 30 -19.68 -23.02 -9.93
N PRO A 31 -20.03 -24.09 -9.19
CA PRO A 31 -19.83 -25.45 -9.66
C PRO A 31 -20.51 -25.64 -11.04
N GLY A 32 -19.72 -25.98 -12.05
CA GLY A 32 -20.25 -26.49 -13.32
C GLY A 32 -19.90 -25.76 -14.59
N GLU A 33 -19.39 -24.49 -14.61
CA GLU A 33 -19.12 -23.80 -15.88
C GLU A 33 -17.65 -23.46 -16.15
N ASN A 34 -16.84 -23.22 -15.12
CA ASN A 34 -15.39 -23.13 -15.24
C ASN A 34 -14.77 -23.50 -13.90
N ASN A 35 -14.22 -24.68 -13.79
CA ASN A 35 -13.57 -25.15 -12.57
C ASN A 35 -12.21 -24.46 -12.31
N LYS A 36 -11.95 -23.27 -12.89
CA LYS A 36 -10.67 -22.57 -12.80
C LYS A 36 -10.87 -21.12 -12.46
N TRP A 37 -10.14 -20.62 -11.46
CA TRP A 37 -10.01 -19.20 -11.16
C TRP A 37 -8.54 -18.76 -11.23
N GLN A 38 -8.28 -17.54 -11.70
CA GLN A 38 -6.96 -16.90 -11.75
C GLN A 38 -7.11 -15.41 -11.49
N SER A 39 -6.19 -14.82 -10.72
CA SER A 39 -6.17 -13.36 -10.58
C SER A 39 -5.72 -12.70 -11.88
N THR A 40 -6.65 -12.04 -12.55
CA THR A 40 -6.37 -11.24 -13.76
C THR A 40 -5.93 -9.82 -13.42
N LEU A 41 -6.11 -9.38 -12.17
CA LEU A 41 -5.84 -8.03 -11.71
C LEU A 41 -4.51 -7.89 -10.98
N TRP A 42 -3.77 -8.98 -10.75
CA TRP A 42 -2.50 -8.96 -10.04
C TRP A 42 -1.52 -7.90 -10.57
N THR A 43 -1.27 -7.88 -11.89
CA THR A 43 -0.32 -6.92 -12.49
C THR A 43 -0.76 -5.48 -12.25
N THR A 44 -2.05 -5.19 -12.35
CA THR A 44 -2.63 -3.87 -12.11
C THR A 44 -2.51 -3.48 -10.64
N HIS A 45 -2.92 -4.36 -9.72
CA HIS A 45 -2.83 -4.11 -8.28
C HIS A 45 -1.38 -3.94 -7.81
N ASN A 46 -0.47 -4.79 -8.30
CA ASN A 46 0.95 -4.63 -8.01
C ASN A 46 1.52 -3.34 -8.60
N GLY A 47 1.06 -2.91 -9.78
CA GLY A 47 1.40 -1.61 -10.37
C GLY A 47 1.00 -0.44 -9.49
N TYR A 48 -0.20 -0.45 -8.89
CA TYR A 48 -0.61 0.55 -7.90
C TYR A 48 0.26 0.52 -6.64
N TYR A 49 0.55 -0.68 -6.12
CA TYR A 49 1.43 -0.81 -4.95
C TYR A 49 2.83 -0.24 -5.21
N GLU A 50 3.44 -0.52 -6.37
CA GLU A 50 4.76 0.00 -6.70
C GLU A 50 4.75 1.49 -7.07
N GLY A 51 3.69 1.96 -7.73
CA GLY A 51 3.58 3.33 -8.24
C GLY A 51 3.14 4.37 -7.21
N HIS A 52 2.42 3.98 -6.14
CA HIS A 52 1.90 4.92 -5.15
C HIS A 52 2.55 4.73 -3.78
N SER A 53 3.37 5.71 -3.39
CA SER A 53 4.11 5.68 -2.11
C SER A 53 3.21 5.55 -0.87
N SER A 54 2.01 6.14 -0.88
CA SER A 54 1.04 6.04 0.22
C SER A 54 0.53 4.61 0.40
N VAL A 55 0.14 3.94 -0.69
CA VAL A 55 -0.31 2.54 -0.66
C VAL A 55 0.82 1.62 -0.22
N LYS A 56 1.99 1.79 -0.83
CA LYS A 56 3.19 1.02 -0.49
C LYS A 56 3.53 1.13 0.99
N SER A 57 3.45 2.35 1.54
CA SER A 57 3.72 2.60 2.96
C SER A 57 2.69 1.93 3.86
N VAL A 58 1.39 2.02 3.53
CA VAL A 58 0.30 1.38 4.28
C VAL A 58 0.48 -0.13 4.32
N ILE A 59 0.60 -0.79 3.18
CA ILE A 59 0.72 -2.25 3.09
C ILE A 59 2.01 -2.75 3.76
N ASN A 60 3.13 -2.02 3.60
CA ASN A 60 4.37 -2.37 4.28
C ASN A 60 4.25 -2.27 5.80
N LYS A 61 3.53 -1.26 6.32
CA LYS A 61 3.29 -1.14 7.76
C LYS A 61 2.53 -2.33 8.31
N VAL A 62 1.48 -2.80 7.61
CA VAL A 62 0.77 -4.02 8.03
C VAL A 62 1.73 -5.21 8.10
N GLY A 63 2.52 -5.46 7.06
CA GLY A 63 3.49 -6.55 7.05
C GLY A 63 4.58 -6.42 8.13
N ASP A 64 5.11 -5.21 8.35
CA ASP A 64 6.12 -4.94 9.37
C ASP A 64 5.60 -5.20 10.78
N TRP A 65 4.37 -4.76 11.07
CA TRP A 65 3.77 -4.93 12.39
C TRP A 65 3.28 -6.35 12.62
N THR A 66 2.84 -7.06 11.58
CA THR A 66 2.44 -8.47 11.69
C THR A 66 3.62 -9.35 12.09
N ILE A 67 4.79 -9.15 11.50
CA ILE A 67 6.00 -9.89 11.91
C ILE A 67 6.54 -9.37 13.24
N GLY A 68 6.39 -8.07 13.51
CA GLY A 68 6.76 -7.45 14.76
C GLY A 68 8.26 -7.54 15.06
N LYS A 69 8.61 -8.03 16.24
CA LYS A 69 10.01 -8.22 16.67
C LYS A 69 10.62 -9.54 16.18
N GLY A 70 9.81 -10.41 15.60
CA GLY A 70 10.25 -11.71 15.11
C GLY A 70 9.34 -12.86 15.51
N VAL A 71 9.85 -14.06 15.43
CA VAL A 71 9.10 -15.30 15.64
C VAL A 71 9.61 -16.02 16.90
N ASN A 72 8.70 -16.42 17.76
CA ASN A 72 8.97 -17.26 18.91
C ASN A 72 8.58 -18.70 18.64
N PHE A 73 9.43 -19.64 19.07
CA PHE A 73 9.26 -21.07 18.85
C PHE A 73 9.04 -21.79 20.18
N LYS A 74 7.97 -22.57 20.29
CA LYS A 74 7.72 -23.41 21.47
C LYS A 74 8.70 -24.58 21.59
N LYS A 75 9.29 -24.99 20.45
CA LYS A 75 10.21 -26.14 20.37
C LYS A 75 11.44 -25.80 19.54
N PRO A 76 12.65 -26.10 19.99
CA PRO A 76 13.86 -25.87 19.22
C PRO A 76 13.91 -26.63 17.88
N SER A 77 13.14 -27.74 17.77
CA SER A 77 13.00 -28.47 16.49
C SER A 77 12.24 -27.67 15.44
N THR A 78 11.28 -26.85 15.87
CA THR A 78 10.51 -25.98 14.95
C THR A 78 11.39 -24.85 14.42
N GLU A 79 12.21 -24.25 15.29
CA GLU A 79 13.20 -23.23 14.90
C GLU A 79 14.14 -23.74 13.81
N LYS A 80 14.74 -24.92 14.00
CA LYS A 80 15.62 -25.55 12.99
C LYS A 80 14.94 -25.82 11.65
N ILE A 81 13.63 -26.06 11.65
CA ILE A 81 12.86 -26.24 10.40
C ILE A 81 12.60 -24.88 9.76
N TRP A 82 12.25 -23.88 10.58
CA TRP A 82 12.02 -22.52 10.13
C TRP A 82 13.27 -21.90 9.49
N ASP A 83 14.45 -22.11 10.07
CA ASP A 83 15.75 -21.65 9.55
C ASP A 83 16.13 -22.24 8.18
N ARG A 84 15.42 -23.29 7.72
CA ARG A 84 15.62 -23.84 6.36
C ARG A 84 14.88 -23.04 5.29
N ILE A 85 13.94 -22.19 5.68
CA ILE A 85 13.17 -21.39 4.75
C ILE A 85 14.08 -20.29 4.22
N VAL A 86 14.38 -20.35 2.94
CA VAL A 86 15.26 -19.40 2.24
C VAL A 86 14.54 -18.69 1.07
N GLY A 87 13.24 -18.88 0.95
CA GLY A 87 12.41 -18.24 -0.07
C GLY A 87 12.90 -18.54 -1.49
N SER A 88 13.09 -17.48 -2.26
CA SER A 88 13.64 -17.55 -3.60
C SER A 88 15.18 -17.64 -3.62
N GLY A 89 15.85 -17.66 -2.45
CA GLY A 89 17.30 -17.86 -2.38
C GLY A 89 17.98 -17.41 -1.09
N LYS A 90 17.85 -16.15 -0.67
CA LYS A 90 18.58 -15.57 0.46
C LYS A 90 17.66 -14.83 1.43
N GLU A 91 16.44 -15.31 1.58
CA GLU A 91 15.42 -14.73 2.47
C GLU A 91 15.35 -15.54 3.77
N THR A 92 14.92 -14.92 4.84
CA THR A 92 14.57 -15.60 6.09
C THR A 92 13.10 -16.01 6.09
N GLY A 93 12.71 -16.93 6.99
CA GLY A 93 11.31 -17.32 7.15
C GLY A 93 10.38 -16.13 7.42
N GLU A 94 10.85 -15.16 8.22
CA GLU A 94 10.14 -13.91 8.51
C GLU A 94 9.93 -13.06 7.26
N GLU A 95 10.97 -12.90 6.43
CA GLU A 95 10.89 -12.12 5.18
C GLU A 95 9.94 -12.76 4.19
N VAL A 96 9.96 -14.10 4.07
CA VAL A 96 9.02 -14.84 3.21
C VAL A 96 7.59 -14.63 3.70
N ILE A 97 7.30 -14.81 4.99
CA ILE A 97 5.94 -14.60 5.52
C ILE A 97 5.51 -13.14 5.41
N LYS A 98 6.40 -12.18 5.70
CA LYS A 98 6.13 -10.76 5.49
C LYS A 98 5.75 -10.47 4.03
N ASN A 99 6.45 -11.08 3.07
CA ASN A 99 6.12 -10.97 1.66
C ASN A 99 4.72 -11.57 1.36
N GLN A 100 4.40 -12.75 1.93
CA GLN A 100 3.08 -13.36 1.76
C GLN A 100 1.95 -12.47 2.33
N VAL A 101 2.15 -11.85 3.49
CA VAL A 101 1.19 -10.88 4.07
C VAL A 101 1.00 -9.69 3.13
N ARG A 102 2.09 -9.07 2.63
CA ARG A 102 1.99 -7.93 1.70
C ARG A 102 1.25 -8.29 0.43
N VAL A 103 1.62 -9.40 -0.21
CA VAL A 103 1.00 -9.87 -1.46
C VAL A 103 -0.50 -10.12 -1.28
N ARG A 104 -0.89 -10.70 -0.14
CA ARG A 104 -2.28 -10.90 0.23
C ARG A 104 -3.06 -9.59 0.34
N HIS A 105 -2.47 -8.54 0.93
CA HIS A 105 -3.07 -7.21 1.01
C HIS A 105 -3.15 -6.51 -0.36
N ILE A 106 -2.21 -6.79 -1.27
CA ILE A 106 -2.22 -6.24 -2.63
C ILE A 106 -3.40 -6.79 -3.44
N ASP A 107 -3.55 -8.11 -3.52
CA ASP A 107 -4.45 -8.76 -4.48
C ASP A 107 -5.58 -9.60 -3.85
N GLY A 108 -5.47 -9.93 -2.56
CA GLY A 108 -6.42 -10.77 -1.83
C GLY A 108 -5.89 -12.17 -1.53
N ASP A 109 -4.99 -12.67 -2.35
CA ASP A 109 -4.40 -13.99 -2.22
C ASP A 109 -2.89 -13.94 -2.33
N SER A 110 -2.21 -14.79 -1.57
CA SER A 110 -0.78 -15.04 -1.74
C SER A 110 -0.50 -16.53 -1.70
N TYR A 111 0.45 -16.94 -2.53
CA TYR A 111 0.78 -18.35 -2.72
C TYR A 111 2.28 -18.58 -2.54
N ALA A 112 2.62 -19.72 -1.93
CA ALA A 112 4.00 -20.20 -1.91
C ALA A 112 4.02 -21.73 -2.02
N GLU A 113 4.99 -22.26 -2.75
CA GLU A 113 5.23 -23.71 -2.87
C GLU A 113 5.84 -24.24 -1.57
N ILE A 114 5.26 -25.30 -1.01
CA ILE A 114 5.76 -26.02 0.14
C ILE A 114 6.75 -27.09 -0.35
N CYS A 115 8.04 -26.74 -0.34
CA CYS A 115 9.06 -27.66 -0.80
C CYS A 115 9.35 -28.74 0.24
N GLY A 116 9.17 -29.99 -0.14
CA GLY A 116 9.52 -31.17 0.67
C GLY A 116 8.41 -31.72 1.56
N GLY A 117 7.32 -30.96 1.80
CA GLY A 117 6.16 -31.37 2.60
C GLY A 117 6.05 -30.66 3.95
N LYS A 118 5.07 -31.08 4.77
CA LYS A 118 4.73 -30.42 6.05
C LYS A 118 5.62 -30.86 7.22
N GLY A 119 5.70 -30.02 8.23
CA GLY A 119 6.37 -30.32 9.49
C GLY A 119 7.88 -30.55 9.30
N THR A 120 8.38 -31.68 9.78
CA THR A 120 9.81 -32.02 9.70
C THR A 120 10.33 -32.21 8.28
N ALA A 121 9.45 -32.47 7.31
CA ALA A 121 9.78 -32.62 5.90
C ALA A 121 9.95 -31.29 5.17
N LEU A 122 9.51 -30.16 5.76
CA LEU A 122 9.62 -28.85 5.18
C LEU A 122 11.11 -28.49 4.93
N LYS A 123 11.44 -28.19 3.69
CA LYS A 123 12.78 -27.80 3.27
C LYS A 123 12.85 -26.30 2.94
N ASN A 124 11.80 -25.78 2.33
CA ASN A 124 11.71 -24.38 1.93
C ASN A 124 10.24 -23.98 1.70
N LEU A 125 9.97 -22.70 1.75
CA LEU A 125 8.72 -22.08 1.35
C LEU A 125 9.03 -21.05 0.25
N LYS A 126 8.67 -21.37 -1.00
CA LYS A 126 9.03 -20.56 -2.16
C LYS A 126 7.86 -19.72 -2.62
N PRO A 127 7.93 -18.38 -2.54
CA PRO A 127 6.87 -17.49 -3.03
C PRO A 127 6.57 -17.70 -4.51
N LEU A 128 5.30 -17.64 -4.88
CA LEU A 128 4.81 -17.74 -6.25
C LEU A 128 4.11 -16.45 -6.67
N ASN A 129 4.16 -16.15 -7.98
CA ASN A 129 3.46 -15.00 -8.54
C ASN A 129 1.93 -15.29 -8.58
N PRO A 130 1.07 -14.54 -7.88
CA PRO A 130 -0.38 -14.79 -7.87
C PRO A 130 -1.01 -14.74 -9.26
N GLY A 131 -0.54 -13.85 -10.14
CA GLY A 131 -1.04 -13.77 -11.51
C GLY A 131 -0.73 -14.98 -12.38
N ALA A 132 0.16 -15.89 -11.94
CA ALA A 132 0.51 -17.13 -12.64
C ALA A 132 -0.12 -18.37 -11.98
N VAL A 133 -0.80 -18.21 -10.83
CA VAL A 133 -1.46 -19.31 -10.12
C VAL A 133 -2.91 -19.44 -10.58
N ASN A 134 -3.25 -20.66 -10.99
CA ASN A 134 -4.61 -21.09 -11.31
C ASN A 134 -5.14 -21.92 -10.16
N VAL A 135 -6.32 -21.59 -9.64
CA VAL A 135 -7.00 -22.35 -8.61
C VAL A 135 -8.10 -23.20 -9.28
N TYR A 136 -8.01 -24.50 -9.17
CA TYR A 136 -8.99 -25.43 -9.73
C TYR A 136 -9.94 -25.92 -8.66
N HIS A 137 -11.21 -25.99 -8.98
CA HIS A 137 -12.28 -26.31 -8.05
C HIS A 137 -12.94 -27.65 -8.39
N THR A 138 -13.38 -28.34 -7.37
CA THR A 138 -14.27 -29.50 -7.51
C THR A 138 -15.67 -29.02 -7.92
N ASP A 139 -16.51 -29.96 -8.37
CA ASP A 139 -17.94 -29.70 -8.67
C ASP A 139 -18.74 -29.17 -7.47
N LYS A 140 -18.18 -29.25 -6.26
CA LYS A 140 -18.75 -28.70 -5.02
C LYS A 140 -18.20 -27.32 -4.65
N GLY A 141 -17.40 -26.69 -5.50
CA GLY A 141 -16.81 -25.39 -5.25
C GLY A 141 -15.64 -25.37 -4.25
N MET A 142 -15.07 -26.53 -3.93
CA MET A 142 -13.89 -26.63 -3.07
C MET A 142 -12.61 -26.65 -3.90
N ILE A 143 -11.52 -26.14 -3.37
CA ILE A 143 -10.20 -26.21 -4.01
C ILE A 143 -9.82 -27.69 -4.18
N ASP A 144 -9.50 -28.06 -5.41
CA ASP A 144 -9.06 -29.40 -5.80
C ASP A 144 -7.54 -29.46 -5.91
N TYR A 145 -6.97 -28.62 -6.77
CA TYR A 145 -5.52 -28.48 -6.95
C TYR A 145 -5.18 -27.08 -7.46
N TYR A 146 -3.89 -26.77 -7.51
CA TYR A 146 -3.36 -25.52 -8.08
C TYR A 146 -2.55 -25.82 -9.33
N GLY A 147 -2.59 -24.89 -10.30
CA GLY A 147 -1.72 -24.91 -11.46
C GLY A 147 -0.85 -23.66 -11.43
N TYR A 148 0.44 -23.78 -11.73
CA TYR A 148 1.34 -22.63 -11.92
C TYR A 148 1.73 -22.56 -13.39
N GLN A 149 1.38 -21.45 -14.02
CA GLN A 149 1.68 -21.23 -15.44
C GLN A 149 3.05 -20.58 -15.62
N PHE A 150 3.95 -21.27 -16.31
CA PHE A 150 5.25 -20.73 -16.66
C PHE A 150 5.18 -19.81 -17.88
N SER A 151 6.26 -19.04 -18.11
CA SER A 151 6.37 -18.12 -19.24
C SER A 151 6.40 -18.81 -20.61
N ASP A 152 6.74 -20.10 -20.67
CA ASP A 152 6.72 -20.92 -21.88
C ASP A 152 5.32 -21.49 -22.21
N GLY A 153 4.34 -21.22 -21.33
CA GLY A 153 2.96 -21.70 -21.48
C GLY A 153 2.69 -23.07 -20.87
N GLU A 154 3.72 -23.74 -20.34
CA GLU A 154 3.51 -24.99 -19.59
C GLU A 154 2.91 -24.70 -18.21
N GLU A 155 2.05 -25.60 -17.73
CA GLU A 155 1.44 -25.52 -16.40
C GLU A 155 1.96 -26.67 -15.52
N GLN A 156 2.45 -26.33 -14.34
CA GLN A 156 2.82 -27.28 -13.32
C GLN A 156 1.64 -27.44 -12.34
N ARG A 157 1.19 -28.68 -12.16
CA ARG A 157 0.16 -28.99 -11.16
C ARG A 157 0.81 -29.16 -9.79
N PHE A 158 0.14 -28.62 -8.77
CA PHE A 158 0.40 -28.79 -7.35
C PHE A 158 -0.84 -29.29 -6.65
N GLU A 159 -0.68 -30.28 -5.80
CA GLU A 159 -1.76 -30.72 -4.92
C GLU A 159 -2.07 -29.65 -3.86
N LYS A 160 -3.26 -29.64 -3.32
CA LYS A 160 -3.71 -28.63 -2.33
C LYS A 160 -2.81 -28.51 -1.11
N ASP A 161 -2.08 -29.57 -0.75
CA ASP A 161 -1.17 -29.63 0.38
C ASP A 161 0.26 -29.19 0.05
N GLU A 162 0.54 -28.90 -1.21
CA GLU A 162 1.84 -28.43 -1.70
C GLU A 162 1.90 -26.92 -1.85
N ILE A 163 0.79 -26.23 -1.68
CA ILE A 163 0.72 -24.76 -1.74
C ILE A 163 0.31 -24.20 -0.38
N PHE A 164 1.10 -23.28 0.11
CA PHE A 164 0.76 -22.40 1.22
C PHE A 164 -0.03 -21.22 0.65
N HIS A 165 -1.31 -21.12 1.02
CA HIS A 165 -2.24 -20.13 0.50
C HIS A 165 -2.81 -19.29 1.64
N LEU A 166 -2.55 -17.98 1.62
CA LEU A 166 -3.17 -17.00 2.51
C LEU A 166 -4.20 -16.19 1.73
N THR A 167 -5.36 -15.96 2.34
CA THR A 167 -6.46 -15.18 1.74
C THR A 167 -6.85 -14.02 2.62
N LEU A 168 -7.27 -12.90 2.02
CA LEU A 168 -7.78 -11.71 2.70
C LEU A 168 -9.23 -11.45 2.27
N ASN A 169 -10.10 -11.09 3.22
CA ASN A 169 -11.48 -10.68 2.94
C ASN A 169 -12.24 -11.67 2.02
N ARG A 170 -12.07 -12.96 2.27
CA ARG A 170 -12.81 -13.98 1.54
C ARG A 170 -14.32 -13.79 1.76
N ASN A 171 -15.07 -13.68 0.69
CA ASN A 171 -16.50 -13.41 0.73
C ASN A 171 -17.32 -14.68 0.43
N ALA A 172 -18.35 -14.91 1.22
CA ALA A 172 -19.31 -16.03 1.06
C ALA A 172 -18.60 -17.38 0.79
N ASP A 173 -18.92 -18.02 -0.34
CA ASP A 173 -18.38 -19.29 -0.80
C ASP A 173 -17.17 -19.17 -1.74
N SER A 174 -16.64 -17.95 -1.91
CA SER A 174 -15.45 -17.71 -2.73
C SER A 174 -14.23 -18.45 -2.18
N THR A 175 -13.42 -19.03 -3.05
CA THR A 175 -12.17 -19.69 -2.68
C THR A 175 -10.97 -18.74 -2.71
N HIS A 176 -11.17 -17.56 -3.26
CA HIS A 176 -10.18 -16.46 -3.33
C HIS A 176 -10.58 -15.28 -2.45
N GLY A 177 -9.60 -14.46 -2.13
CA GLY A 177 -9.75 -13.25 -1.34
C GLY A 177 -9.95 -12.00 -2.19
N THR A 178 -10.05 -10.86 -1.50
CA THR A 178 -10.08 -9.53 -2.12
C THR A 178 -9.07 -8.65 -1.41
N GLY A 179 -8.10 -8.11 -2.16
CA GLY A 179 -7.08 -7.21 -1.65
C GLY A 179 -7.61 -5.81 -1.38
N ASP A 180 -6.87 -5.08 -0.53
CA ASP A 180 -7.23 -3.72 -0.13
C ASP A 180 -7.17 -2.74 -1.31
N ILE A 181 -6.23 -2.95 -2.23
CA ILE A 181 -6.04 -2.07 -3.40
C ILE A 181 -7.30 -2.00 -4.26
N LYS A 182 -8.04 -3.09 -4.41
CA LYS A 182 -9.27 -3.12 -5.23
C LYS A 182 -10.26 -2.02 -4.83
N SER A 183 -10.41 -1.76 -3.54
CA SER A 183 -11.32 -0.72 -3.03
C SER A 183 -10.74 0.70 -3.18
N LEU A 184 -9.42 0.82 -3.32
CA LEU A 184 -8.70 2.10 -3.33
C LEU A 184 -8.43 2.62 -4.75
N THR A 185 -8.60 1.80 -5.78
CA THR A 185 -8.24 2.14 -7.18
C THR A 185 -8.78 3.50 -7.63
N THR A 186 -10.06 3.79 -7.34
CA THR A 186 -10.68 5.07 -7.72
C THR A 186 -10.00 6.29 -7.10
N PHE A 187 -9.55 6.18 -5.85
CA PHE A 187 -8.83 7.28 -5.19
C PHE A 187 -7.41 7.42 -5.72
N LEU A 188 -6.75 6.31 -6.01
CA LEU A 188 -5.39 6.27 -6.55
C LEU A 188 -5.34 6.91 -7.95
N ASP A 189 -6.31 6.62 -8.80
CA ASP A 189 -6.44 7.25 -10.12
C ASP A 189 -6.66 8.76 -10.00
N LYS A 190 -7.51 9.20 -9.08
CA LYS A 190 -7.74 10.62 -8.82
C LYS A 190 -6.48 11.34 -8.31
N ILE A 191 -5.70 10.70 -7.44
CA ILE A 191 -4.43 11.27 -6.95
C ILE A 191 -3.46 11.43 -8.13
N LYS A 192 -3.32 10.41 -8.97
CA LYS A 192 -2.46 10.45 -10.15
C LYS A 192 -2.87 11.58 -11.10
N GLN A 193 -4.16 11.64 -11.44
CA GLN A 193 -4.68 12.70 -12.30
C GLN A 193 -4.45 14.09 -11.71
N LEU A 194 -4.69 14.28 -10.41
CA LEU A 194 -4.45 15.55 -9.74
C LEU A 194 -2.98 15.96 -9.76
N ASP A 195 -2.06 15.01 -9.54
CA ASP A 195 -0.61 15.30 -9.59
C ASP A 195 -0.19 15.74 -11.01
N GLU A 196 -0.75 15.15 -12.07
CA GLU A 196 -0.55 15.55 -13.47
C GLU A 196 -1.14 16.94 -13.76
N ASP A 197 -2.37 17.20 -13.31
CA ASP A 197 -3.04 18.49 -13.45
C ASP A 197 -2.30 19.60 -12.68
N MET A 198 -1.80 19.29 -11.48
CA MET A 198 -0.99 20.21 -10.70
C MET A 198 0.33 20.54 -11.40
N ALA A 199 1.01 19.56 -11.98
CA ALA A 199 2.24 19.80 -12.74
C ALA A 199 1.98 20.77 -13.90
N THR A 200 0.86 20.58 -14.62
CA THR A 200 0.44 21.46 -15.71
C THR A 200 0.06 22.86 -15.19
N TYR A 201 -0.65 22.93 -14.07
CA TYR A 201 -1.02 24.19 -13.43
C TYR A 201 0.22 24.99 -13.00
N PHE A 202 1.18 24.36 -12.30
CA PHE A 202 2.41 25.01 -11.90
C PHE A 202 3.24 25.48 -13.10
N HIS A 203 3.31 24.67 -14.16
CA HIS A 203 3.98 25.08 -15.39
C HIS A 203 3.33 26.33 -15.99
N SER A 204 2.01 26.37 -16.05
CA SER A 204 1.25 27.53 -16.56
C SER A 204 1.35 28.75 -15.66
N TYR A 205 1.51 28.57 -14.35
CA TYR A 205 1.71 29.64 -13.38
C TYR A 205 3.11 30.26 -13.50
N VAL A 206 4.15 29.43 -13.63
CA VAL A 206 5.56 29.87 -13.77
C VAL A 206 5.80 30.51 -15.14
N VAL A 207 5.10 29.99 -16.18
CA VAL A 207 5.19 30.51 -17.54
C VAL A 207 3.80 31.00 -17.96
N PRO A 208 3.43 32.23 -17.53
CA PRO A 208 2.09 32.74 -17.80
C PRO A 208 1.82 32.84 -19.30
N MET A 209 0.60 32.56 -19.69
CA MET A 209 0.17 32.74 -21.07
C MET A 209 0.06 34.23 -21.36
N ILE A 210 0.82 34.70 -22.32
CA ILE A 210 0.78 36.08 -22.77
C ILE A 210 0.13 36.16 -24.14
N ILE A 211 -0.95 36.93 -24.22
CA ILE A 211 -1.59 37.27 -25.50
C ILE A 211 -0.88 38.52 -26.05
N TRP A 212 -0.28 38.36 -27.21
CA TRP A 212 0.37 39.45 -27.92
C TRP A 212 -0.55 39.97 -29.03
N ASN A 213 -1.01 41.20 -28.92
CA ASN A 213 -1.81 41.86 -29.90
C ASN A 213 -0.92 42.71 -30.80
N LEU A 214 -0.54 42.16 -31.96
CA LEU A 214 0.25 42.87 -32.97
C LEU A 214 -0.70 43.71 -33.82
N LYS A 215 -0.33 44.99 -34.03
CA LYS A 215 -1.08 45.92 -34.91
C LYS A 215 -0.74 45.72 -36.39
N THR A 216 -0.52 44.47 -36.80
CA THR A 216 -0.27 44.08 -38.18
C THR A 216 -1.02 42.80 -38.52
N SER A 217 -1.54 42.73 -39.73
CA SER A 217 -2.14 41.48 -40.29
C SER A 217 -1.18 40.74 -41.22
N LYS A 218 0.05 41.26 -41.43
CA LYS A 218 1.02 40.63 -42.34
C LYS A 218 1.63 39.39 -41.68
N ALA A 219 1.47 38.26 -42.34
CA ALA A 219 1.99 36.96 -41.82
C ALA A 219 3.53 36.99 -41.61
N ALA A 220 4.29 37.73 -42.43
CA ALA A 220 5.72 37.88 -42.34
C ALA A 220 6.14 38.58 -41.03
N ASP A 221 5.43 39.67 -40.64
CA ASP A 221 5.70 40.42 -39.44
C ASP A 221 5.39 39.61 -38.19
N ILE A 222 4.27 38.85 -38.22
CA ILE A 222 3.88 37.94 -37.15
C ILE A 222 4.92 36.81 -36.95
N ALA A 223 5.40 36.24 -38.07
CA ALA A 223 6.41 35.17 -38.03
C ALA A 223 7.74 35.68 -37.48
N LYS A 224 8.17 36.91 -37.89
CA LYS A 224 9.37 37.55 -37.39
C LYS A 224 9.27 37.81 -35.89
N PHE A 225 8.18 38.42 -35.42
CA PHE A 225 7.96 38.71 -34.00
C PHE A 225 8.00 37.41 -33.15
N LYS A 226 7.35 36.33 -33.63
CA LYS A 226 7.37 35.02 -32.95
C LYS A 226 8.80 34.47 -32.84
N ALA A 227 9.63 34.60 -33.87
CA ALA A 227 11.01 34.13 -33.87
C ALA A 227 11.87 34.96 -32.91
N ASP A 228 11.77 36.28 -32.97
CA ASP A 228 12.51 37.21 -32.12
C ASP A 228 12.14 37.03 -30.64
N HIS A 229 10.86 36.90 -30.33
CA HIS A 229 10.37 36.62 -29.00
C HIS A 229 10.88 35.26 -28.47
N LYS A 230 10.85 34.18 -29.27
CA LYS A 230 11.39 32.88 -28.90
C LYS A 230 12.89 32.96 -28.61
N THR A 231 13.66 33.69 -29.43
CA THR A 231 15.11 33.86 -29.26
C THR A 231 15.42 34.63 -27.98
N ALA A 232 14.73 35.74 -27.74
CA ALA A 232 14.93 36.58 -26.56
C ALA A 232 14.55 35.80 -25.27
N LYS A 233 13.44 35.08 -25.28
CA LYS A 233 12.99 34.23 -24.16
C LYS A 233 14.05 33.16 -23.82
N ASN A 234 14.61 32.50 -24.84
CA ASN A 234 15.63 31.47 -24.63
C ASN A 234 16.97 32.05 -24.15
N ALA A 235 17.29 33.26 -24.57
CA ALA A 235 18.51 33.95 -24.16
C ALA A 235 18.38 34.72 -22.83
N GLY A 236 17.15 34.84 -22.29
CA GLY A 236 16.88 35.65 -21.10
C GLY A 236 17.11 37.15 -21.31
N THR A 237 16.93 37.62 -22.54
CA THR A 237 17.14 39.03 -22.91
C THR A 237 15.83 39.74 -23.22
N ASP A 238 15.82 41.06 -23.11
CA ASP A 238 14.67 41.89 -23.40
C ASP A 238 14.44 42.05 -24.91
N ILE A 239 13.17 42.22 -25.30
CA ILE A 239 12.79 42.61 -26.66
C ILE A 239 12.47 44.10 -26.67
N ILE A 240 13.15 44.85 -27.51
CA ILE A 240 12.87 46.27 -27.73
C ILE A 240 11.94 46.42 -28.94
N ILE A 241 10.75 46.96 -28.68
CA ILE A 241 9.69 47.12 -29.70
C ILE A 241 9.37 48.59 -29.86
N PRO A 242 9.10 49.13 -31.10
CA PRO A 242 8.65 50.48 -31.30
C PRO A 242 7.33 50.78 -30.55
N ASP A 243 7.19 52.02 -30.08
CA ASP A 243 6.01 52.47 -29.37
C ASP A 243 4.72 52.16 -30.14
N LYS A 244 3.72 51.58 -29.43
CA LYS A 244 2.38 51.20 -29.94
C LYS A 244 2.33 50.11 -31.02
N ALA A 245 3.43 49.39 -31.26
CA ALA A 245 3.43 48.29 -32.23
C ALA A 245 2.82 47.01 -31.71
N VAL A 246 2.89 46.80 -30.38
CA VAL A 246 2.42 45.56 -29.72
C VAL A 246 1.79 45.91 -28.39
N ASP A 247 0.57 45.38 -28.16
CA ASP A 247 -0.05 45.36 -26.83
C ASP A 247 0.00 43.92 -26.31
N TYR A 248 0.11 43.77 -24.99
CA TYR A 248 0.10 42.43 -24.39
C TYR A 248 -0.91 42.33 -23.24
N GLN A 249 -1.49 41.14 -23.07
CA GLN A 249 -2.32 40.78 -21.93
C GLN A 249 -1.75 39.53 -21.28
N ILE A 250 -1.51 39.60 -19.99
CA ILE A 250 -1.11 38.43 -19.22
C ILE A 250 -2.38 37.75 -18.73
N ILE A 251 -2.58 36.51 -19.10
CA ILE A 251 -3.62 35.66 -18.53
C ILE A 251 -3.02 35.03 -17.29
N GLU A 252 -3.37 35.58 -16.12
CA GLU A 252 -3.01 34.92 -14.86
C GLU A 252 -3.95 33.72 -14.69
N ALA A 253 -3.40 32.55 -14.39
CA ALA A 253 -4.19 31.40 -13.94
C ALA A 253 -4.95 31.85 -12.69
N GLY A 254 -6.26 31.75 -12.73
CA GLY A 254 -7.21 32.47 -11.87
C GLY A 254 -6.90 32.39 -10.38
N LYS A 255 -6.98 33.53 -9.70
CA LYS A 255 -6.79 33.71 -8.25
C LYS A 255 -7.86 33.04 -7.38
N ASN A 256 -8.94 32.54 -7.97
CA ASN A 256 -10.07 31.90 -7.26
C ASN A 256 -10.00 30.36 -7.36
N GLY A 257 -8.81 29.78 -7.41
CA GLY A 257 -8.62 28.36 -7.50
C GLY A 257 -9.00 27.61 -6.22
N VAL A 258 -9.72 26.53 -6.37
CA VAL A 258 -9.81 25.47 -5.38
C VAL A 258 -8.35 25.06 -5.03
N ASP A 259 -8.05 24.92 -3.74
CA ASP A 259 -6.71 24.49 -3.32
C ASP A 259 -6.52 22.99 -3.62
N PRO A 260 -5.73 22.66 -4.66
CA PRO A 260 -5.54 21.26 -5.04
C PRO A 260 -4.75 20.47 -4.00
N LEU A 261 -3.96 21.14 -3.15
CA LEU A 261 -3.18 20.47 -2.09
C LEU A 261 -4.11 19.91 -1.01
N THR A 262 -5.15 20.63 -0.63
CA THR A 262 -6.15 20.15 0.33
C THR A 262 -6.90 18.93 -0.22
N TRP A 263 -7.28 18.94 -1.49
CA TRP A 263 -7.90 17.77 -2.14
C TRP A 263 -6.98 16.56 -2.18
N ARG A 264 -5.71 16.77 -2.56
CA ARG A 264 -4.70 15.72 -2.56
C ARG A 264 -4.54 15.09 -1.17
N GLN A 265 -4.43 15.93 -0.15
CA GLN A 265 -4.31 15.47 1.24
C GLN A 265 -5.53 14.65 1.64
N THR A 266 -6.76 15.12 1.36
CA THR A 266 -8.00 14.38 1.65
C THR A 266 -7.99 13.00 0.99
N TRP A 267 -7.57 12.88 -0.27
CA TRP A 267 -7.52 11.57 -0.93
C TRP A 267 -6.43 10.64 -0.40
N VAL A 268 -5.28 11.18 0.00
CA VAL A 268 -4.23 10.40 0.68
C VAL A 268 -4.73 9.90 2.04
N GLU A 269 -5.47 10.72 2.77
CA GLU A 269 -6.12 10.31 4.02
C GLU A 269 -7.15 9.20 3.79
N GLU A 270 -7.98 9.29 2.74
CA GLU A 270 -8.92 8.22 2.37
C GLU A 270 -8.22 6.91 1.98
N VAL A 271 -7.08 6.98 1.27
CA VAL A 271 -6.25 5.79 0.99
C VAL A 271 -5.72 5.18 2.28
N THR A 272 -5.26 6.01 3.22
CA THR A 272 -4.75 5.55 4.52
C THR A 272 -5.84 4.90 5.36
N LYS A 273 -7.02 5.53 5.43
CA LYS A 273 -8.21 4.99 6.11
C LYS A 273 -8.70 3.69 5.47
N GLY A 274 -8.78 3.67 4.14
CA GLY A 274 -9.22 2.49 3.39
C GLY A 274 -8.25 1.31 3.49
N GLY A 275 -6.96 1.57 3.67
CA GLY A 275 -5.94 0.55 3.97
C GLY A 275 -5.90 0.12 5.44
N GLY A 276 -6.78 0.68 6.30
CA GLY A 276 -6.96 0.26 7.68
C GLY A 276 -5.83 0.69 8.65
N VAL A 277 -4.84 1.46 8.19
CA VAL A 277 -3.74 1.93 9.04
C VAL A 277 -4.06 3.33 9.57
N PRO A 278 -4.08 3.55 10.89
CA PRO A 278 -4.34 4.87 11.44
C PRO A 278 -3.33 5.93 10.98
N ALA A 279 -3.79 7.15 10.71
CA ALA A 279 -2.95 8.26 10.28
C ALA A 279 -1.81 8.58 11.27
N LEU A 280 -2.07 8.38 12.56
CA LEU A 280 -1.07 8.50 13.63
C LEU A 280 0.10 7.52 13.44
N ILE A 281 -0.16 6.27 13.08
CA ILE A 281 0.86 5.24 12.83
C ILE A 281 1.68 5.58 11.57
N MET A 282 1.05 6.28 10.63
CA MET A 282 1.70 6.77 9.40
C MET A 282 2.45 8.10 9.60
N ALA A 283 2.43 8.67 10.82
CA ALA A 283 2.98 9.99 11.13
C ALA A 283 2.41 11.14 10.26
N ILE A 284 1.16 11.03 9.83
CA ILE A 284 0.47 12.04 9.01
C ILE A 284 -0.23 13.07 9.91
N GLU A 285 -0.69 12.67 11.10
CA GLU A 285 -1.34 13.55 12.06
C GLU A 285 -0.33 14.08 13.09
N ALA A 286 -0.29 15.40 13.24
CA ALA A 286 0.40 16.10 14.31
C ALA A 286 -0.63 16.77 15.24
N GLY A 287 -0.48 16.63 16.57
CA GLY A 287 -1.27 17.39 17.53
C GLY A 287 -2.46 16.67 18.16
N THR A 288 -2.50 15.35 18.11
CA THR A 288 -3.45 14.55 18.90
C THR A 288 -3.07 14.55 20.39
N SER A 289 -4.07 14.53 21.29
CA SER A 289 -3.81 14.40 22.72
C SER A 289 -3.21 13.00 23.03
N GLU A 290 -2.40 12.88 24.06
CA GLU A 290 -1.82 11.60 24.49
C GLU A 290 -2.88 10.50 24.70
N ALA A 291 -4.02 10.86 25.31
CA ALA A 291 -5.12 9.94 25.53
C ALA A 291 -5.72 9.43 24.19
N SER A 292 -5.91 10.33 23.20
CA SER A 292 -6.40 9.97 21.88
C SER A 292 -5.40 9.06 21.17
N SER A 293 -4.09 9.37 21.25
CA SER A 293 -3.03 8.58 20.64
C SER A 293 -2.96 7.16 21.20
N LYS A 294 -3.13 7.02 22.54
CA LYS A 294 -3.20 5.70 23.19
C LYS A 294 -4.41 4.88 22.72
N MET A 295 -5.58 5.51 22.58
CA MET A 295 -6.79 4.84 22.09
C MET A 295 -6.62 4.32 20.66
N VAL A 296 -6.07 5.14 19.77
CA VAL A 296 -5.79 4.76 18.37
C VAL A 296 -4.77 3.62 18.31
N TYR A 297 -3.72 3.70 19.12
CA TYR A 297 -2.71 2.66 19.19
C TYR A 297 -3.30 1.31 19.65
N LEU A 298 -4.13 1.31 20.70
CA LEU A 298 -4.78 0.10 21.20
C LEU A 298 -5.73 -0.52 20.17
N ALA A 299 -6.49 0.32 19.43
CA ALA A 299 -7.33 -0.17 18.34
C ALA A 299 -6.51 -0.79 17.22
N TRP A 300 -5.39 -0.17 16.84
CA TRP A 300 -4.45 -0.71 15.86
C TRP A 300 -3.81 -2.02 16.33
N GLN A 301 -3.43 -2.09 17.60
CA GLN A 301 -2.88 -3.30 18.19
C GLN A 301 -3.82 -4.49 18.01
N GLN A 302 -5.13 -4.32 18.26
CA GLN A 302 -6.11 -5.39 18.06
C GLN A 302 -6.19 -5.87 16.60
N VAL A 303 -6.12 -4.95 15.65
CA VAL A 303 -6.10 -5.31 14.21
C VAL A 303 -4.89 -6.16 13.86
N ILE A 304 -3.71 -5.77 14.36
CA ILE A 304 -2.47 -6.52 14.10
C ILE A 304 -2.46 -7.87 14.86
N GLU A 305 -2.98 -7.92 16.08
CA GLU A 305 -3.11 -9.20 16.80
C GLU A 305 -4.03 -10.19 16.07
N ASP A 306 -5.12 -9.72 15.48
CA ASP A 306 -5.99 -10.55 14.64
C ASP A 306 -5.26 -11.05 13.39
N GLU A 307 -4.47 -10.18 12.76
CA GLU A 307 -3.64 -10.53 11.61
C GLU A 307 -2.59 -11.59 11.97
N GLN A 308 -1.85 -11.39 13.07
CA GLN A 308 -0.89 -12.36 13.61
C GLN A 308 -1.54 -13.70 13.89
N ASN A 309 -2.67 -13.70 14.60
CA ASN A 309 -3.44 -14.89 14.93
C ASN A 309 -3.89 -15.65 13.68
N TYR A 310 -4.31 -14.95 12.63
CA TYR A 310 -4.67 -15.57 11.36
C TYR A 310 -3.45 -16.27 10.74
N VAL A 311 -2.34 -15.54 10.58
CA VAL A 311 -1.13 -16.08 9.93
C VAL A 311 -0.55 -17.26 10.72
N GLU A 312 -0.47 -17.17 12.05
CA GLU A 312 -0.01 -18.27 12.92
C GLU A 312 -0.86 -19.54 12.75
N LYS A 313 -2.18 -19.38 12.73
CA LYS A 313 -3.12 -20.51 12.50
C LYS A 313 -2.93 -21.12 11.11
N GLN A 314 -2.71 -20.29 10.09
CA GLN A 314 -2.45 -20.80 8.73
C GLN A 314 -1.09 -21.51 8.63
N ILE A 315 -0.05 -20.98 9.26
CA ILE A 315 1.26 -21.65 9.35
C ILE A 315 1.12 -23.01 10.05
N LYS A 316 0.39 -23.05 11.14
CA LYS A 316 0.15 -24.31 11.87
C LYS A 316 -0.66 -25.31 11.04
N LEU A 317 -1.72 -24.85 10.36
CA LEU A 317 -2.61 -25.69 9.56
C LEU A 317 -1.91 -26.23 8.32
N GLN A 318 -1.24 -25.36 7.58
CA GLN A 318 -0.71 -25.69 6.26
C GLN A 318 0.73 -26.19 6.31
N LEU A 319 1.58 -25.63 7.16
CA LEU A 319 2.99 -26.03 7.28
C LEU A 319 3.23 -27.02 8.43
N GLY A 320 2.31 -27.13 9.40
CA GLY A 320 2.49 -27.99 10.58
C GLY A 320 3.49 -27.45 11.59
N LEU A 321 3.79 -26.15 11.57
CA LEU A 321 4.72 -25.46 12.47
C LEU A 321 3.95 -24.66 13.52
N ASP A 322 4.33 -24.77 14.78
CA ASP A 322 3.73 -24.02 15.89
C ASP A 322 4.65 -22.83 16.21
N VAL A 323 4.31 -21.68 15.65
CA VAL A 323 5.03 -20.42 15.78
C VAL A 323 4.13 -19.36 16.39
N THR A 324 4.73 -18.33 17.00
CA THR A 324 4.03 -17.13 17.50
C THR A 324 4.85 -15.91 17.16
N PHE A 325 4.17 -14.86 16.64
CA PHE A 325 4.81 -13.59 16.34
C PHE A 325 4.89 -12.74 17.60
N GLU A 326 6.04 -12.08 17.79
CA GLU A 326 6.21 -11.15 18.91
C GLU A 326 5.75 -9.75 18.49
N PHE A 327 4.71 -9.26 19.17
CA PHE A 327 4.19 -7.92 18.92
C PHE A 327 5.27 -6.86 19.17
N PRO A 328 5.35 -5.77 18.37
CA PRO A 328 6.24 -4.64 18.67
C PRO A 328 5.94 -4.07 20.06
N ALA A 329 6.97 -3.61 20.79
CA ALA A 329 6.83 -3.16 22.17
C ALA A 329 5.65 -2.22 22.37
N THR A 330 4.84 -2.50 23.38
CA THR A 330 3.70 -1.67 23.73
C THR A 330 4.17 -0.36 24.35
N ILE A 331 3.49 0.74 24.04
CA ILE A 331 3.75 2.05 24.67
C ILE A 331 3.62 1.95 26.20
N GLN A 332 2.82 1.02 26.72
CA GLN A 332 2.63 0.83 28.16
C GLN A 332 3.85 0.31 28.93
N GLU A 333 4.67 -0.52 28.31
CA GLU A 333 5.89 -1.02 28.96
C GLU A 333 6.92 0.09 29.18
N ASN A 334 7.04 1.02 28.25
CA ASN A 334 8.00 2.12 28.35
C ASN A 334 7.49 3.25 29.28
N LEU A 335 6.19 3.53 29.33
CA LEU A 335 5.61 4.56 30.20
C LEU A 335 5.55 4.11 31.66
N GLY A 336 5.42 2.82 31.93
CA GLY A 336 5.44 2.27 33.29
C GLY A 336 6.83 2.28 33.93
N GLU A 337 7.91 2.33 33.15
CA GLU A 337 9.28 2.45 33.64
C GLU A 337 9.69 3.93 33.88
N ASP A 338 9.20 4.85 33.06
CA ASP A 338 9.48 6.28 33.22
C ASP A 338 8.68 6.89 34.39
N GLU A 339 7.44 6.48 34.64
CA GLU A 339 6.69 6.89 35.86
C GLU A 339 7.29 6.35 37.14
N LYS A 340 8.10 5.28 37.12
CA LYS A 340 8.83 4.78 38.26
C LYS A 340 10.17 5.49 38.52
N LYS A 341 10.68 6.24 37.55
CA LYS A 341 11.96 6.97 37.66
C LYS A 341 11.82 8.42 38.08
N ASP A 342 10.68 9.05 37.83
CA ASP A 342 10.42 10.43 38.23
C ASP A 342 9.30 10.48 39.25
N THR A 343 9.62 10.41 40.48
CA THR A 343 9.31 11.26 41.63
C THR A 343 9.57 10.49 42.94
N PRO A 344 10.51 10.89 43.77
CA PRO A 344 10.35 10.68 45.19
C PRO A 344 9.22 11.61 45.60
N ILE A 345 8.02 11.06 45.80
CA ILE A 345 6.93 11.77 46.48
C ILE A 345 7.43 12.01 47.91
N THR A 346 8.00 13.17 48.10
CA THR A 346 8.18 13.70 49.46
C THR A 346 6.77 13.92 50.01
N LYS A 347 6.47 13.14 51.03
CA LYS A 347 5.26 13.23 51.86
C LYS A 347 5.20 14.53 52.65
N ASP A 348 5.28 15.69 52.06
CA ASP A 348 5.12 16.98 52.75
C ASP A 348 4.62 18.05 51.78
N SER A 349 3.39 17.90 51.34
CA SER A 349 2.58 19.04 50.89
C SER A 349 1.16 18.88 51.43
N ARG A 350 0.99 19.19 52.72
CA ARG A 350 -0.36 19.55 53.20
C ARG A 350 -0.75 20.85 52.51
N PRO A 351 -1.97 20.99 51.97
CA PRO A 351 -2.46 22.30 51.55
C PRO A 351 -2.45 23.24 52.72
N SER A 352 -1.74 24.36 52.63
CA SER A 352 -1.82 25.43 53.62
C SER A 352 -3.22 25.96 53.67
N GLU A 353 -3.86 25.91 54.85
CA GLU A 353 -5.12 26.59 55.09
C GLU A 353 -4.91 28.11 54.91
N THR A 354 -5.50 28.63 53.85
CA THR A 354 -5.56 30.09 53.64
C THR A 354 -6.66 30.64 54.55
N ASN A 355 -6.26 31.33 55.59
CA ASN A 355 -7.11 32.08 56.52
C ASN A 355 -8.01 33.06 55.73
N ALA A 356 -9.28 32.79 55.67
CA ALA A 356 -10.29 33.75 55.30
C ALA A 356 -10.50 34.72 56.49
N THR A 357 -9.90 35.89 56.37
CA THR A 357 -10.20 37.01 57.27
C THR A 357 -11.57 37.58 56.88
N VAL A 358 -12.53 37.33 57.74
CA VAL A 358 -13.84 37.98 57.70
C VAL A 358 -13.64 39.42 58.16
N ALA A 359 -13.78 40.39 57.24
CA ALA A 359 -13.99 41.79 57.62
C ALA A 359 -15.49 41.99 57.79
N LYS A 360 -15.88 42.27 59.02
CA LYS A 360 -17.14 42.90 59.37
C LYS A 360 -17.02 44.40 59.09
N LEU A 361 -17.93 44.93 58.28
CA LEU A 361 -18.72 46.14 58.57
C LEU A 361 -19.73 46.28 57.42
#